data_ae71e12f994d98ca894fb49ec67ebd3a
#
_entry.id   ae71e12f994d98ca894fb49ec67ebd3a
#
_cell.length_a   1.000
_cell.length_b   1.000
_cell.length_c   1.000
_cell.angle_alpha   90.00
_cell.angle_beta   90.00
_cell.angle_gamma   90.00
#
_symmetry.space_group_name_H-M   'P 1'
#
loop_
_entity.id
_entity.type
_entity.pdbx_description
1 polymer ?
#
loop_
_entity_poly.entity_id
_entity_poly.type
_entity_poly.pdbx_seq_one_letter_code
_entity_poly.pdbx_strand_id
1 'polypeptide(L)'
;DYVCQPERRLRLVRPEHASVVGSCGDQAEGIHDRIEVEGATIRLPGKLMHDAFVDLGDALSRNLGYARVEAASNHTNGGLGRLLFSPLADFCKQFVLKQGFRDGRRGFLMSQTMAMVTWQKHLLAAERRLLDQEANNSSTKG
;
A
#
# COMPACT_ATOMS: atom_id res chain seq x y z
N ASP A 1 12.19 5.57 -18.04
CA ASP A 1 12.83 4.89 -16.92
C ASP A 1 12.50 5.67 -15.66
N TYR A 2 11.66 5.11 -14.79
CA TYR A 2 11.42 5.69 -13.47
C TYR A 2 12.63 5.40 -12.60
N VAL A 3 13.22 6.42 -11.97
CA VAL A 3 14.27 6.25 -10.97
C VAL A 3 13.63 5.82 -9.64
N CYS A 4 12.85 4.76 -9.66
CA CYS A 4 12.54 4.08 -8.42
C CYS A 4 13.84 3.44 -7.91
N GLN A 5 14.18 3.69 -6.66
CA GLN A 5 15.30 3.00 -6.04
C GLN A 5 15.09 1.49 -6.19
N PRO A 6 16.07 0.75 -6.72
CA PRO A 6 15.91 -0.67 -6.97
C PRO A 6 15.66 -1.40 -5.65
N GLU A 7 14.46 -1.91 -5.48
CA GLU A 7 14.09 -2.73 -4.34
C GLU A 7 14.59 -4.16 -4.56
N ARG A 8 15.19 -4.73 -3.54
CA ARG A 8 15.63 -6.13 -3.58
C ARG A 8 14.50 -7.00 -3.05
N ARG A 9 14.01 -7.89 -3.91
CA ARG A 9 12.99 -8.88 -3.54
C ARG A 9 13.44 -10.28 -3.92
N LEU A 10 13.08 -11.25 -3.11
CA LEU A 10 13.17 -12.66 -3.47
C LEU A 10 12.28 -12.91 -4.67
N ARG A 11 12.84 -13.52 -5.74
CA ARG A 11 12.11 -13.80 -6.98
C ARG A 11 12.16 -15.26 -7.39
N LEU A 12 13.26 -15.93 -7.06
CA LEU A 12 13.46 -17.34 -7.32
C LEU A 12 13.73 -18.04 -6.00
N VAL A 13 12.88 -18.97 -5.65
CA VAL A 13 12.97 -19.75 -4.42
C VAL A 13 12.76 -21.23 -4.76
N ARG A 14 13.37 -22.11 -3.98
CA ARG A 14 13.05 -23.52 -4.01
C ARG A 14 11.83 -23.73 -3.09
N PRO A 15 10.72 -24.29 -3.58
CA PRO A 15 9.48 -24.38 -2.80
C PRO A 15 9.66 -25.14 -1.47
N GLU A 16 10.55 -26.12 -1.44
CA GLU A 16 10.85 -26.92 -0.25
C GLU A 16 11.53 -26.15 0.88
N HIS A 17 12.12 -24.97 0.59
CA HIS A 17 12.80 -24.10 1.54
C HIS A 17 12.14 -22.72 1.67
N ALA A 18 10.92 -22.56 1.15
CA ALA A 18 10.22 -21.31 1.15
C ALA A 18 8.87 -21.45 1.85
N SER A 19 8.57 -20.50 2.71
CA SER A 19 7.25 -20.34 3.29
C SER A 19 6.69 -18.95 2.96
N VAL A 20 5.39 -18.89 2.68
CA VAL A 20 4.70 -17.63 2.53
C VAL A 20 4.14 -17.24 3.89
N VAL A 21 4.72 -16.19 4.46
CA VAL A 21 4.22 -15.60 5.69
C VAL A 21 3.33 -14.42 5.29
N GLY A 22 2.03 -14.69 5.21
CA GLY A 22 1.01 -13.67 5.03
C GLY A 22 0.41 -13.30 6.37
N SER A 23 -0.21 -12.15 6.44
CA SER A 23 -1.11 -11.82 7.55
C SER A 23 -2.35 -12.70 7.41
N CYS A 24 -2.22 -13.97 7.78
CA CYS A 24 -3.33 -14.91 7.83
C CYS A 24 -4.20 -14.57 9.04
N GLY A 25 -5.09 -13.59 8.85
CA GLY A 25 -6.26 -13.40 9.67
C GLY A 25 -7.45 -13.49 8.73
N ASP A 26 -8.46 -14.21 9.10
CA ASP A 26 -9.60 -14.74 8.34
C ASP A 26 -10.34 -13.81 7.34
N GLN A 27 -9.88 -12.63 7.04
CA GLN A 27 -10.52 -11.68 6.10
C GLN A 27 -9.60 -10.67 5.39
N ALA A 28 -8.29 -10.76 5.52
CA ALA A 28 -7.39 -9.89 4.78
C ALA A 28 -6.46 -10.75 3.93
N GLU A 29 -6.86 -11.02 2.70
CA GLU A 29 -5.92 -11.44 1.66
C GLU A 29 -4.79 -10.40 1.63
N GLY A 30 -3.60 -10.84 2.08
CA GLY A 30 -2.50 -9.95 2.38
C GLY A 30 -1.97 -9.23 1.16
N ILE A 31 -2.12 -7.91 1.14
CA ILE A 31 -1.41 -7.03 0.22
C ILE A 31 0.11 -7.16 0.40
N HIS A 32 0.56 -7.82 1.46
CA HIS A 32 1.96 -7.91 1.87
C HIS A 32 2.40 -9.34 2.19
N ASP A 33 2.11 -10.29 1.30
CA ASP A 33 2.70 -11.62 1.44
C ASP A 33 4.22 -11.51 1.35
N ARG A 34 4.85 -12.02 2.39
CA ARG A 34 6.31 -12.06 2.49
C ARG A 34 6.77 -13.49 2.31
N ILE A 35 7.67 -13.69 1.37
CA ILE A 35 8.33 -14.98 1.22
C ILE A 35 9.51 -15.02 2.18
N GLU A 36 9.49 -15.96 3.12
CA GLU A 36 10.62 -16.27 3.98
C GLU A 36 11.28 -17.56 3.47
N VAL A 37 12.61 -17.56 3.45
CA VAL A 37 13.40 -18.70 2.99
C VAL A 37 14.39 -19.11 4.06
N GLU A 38 14.55 -20.40 4.21
CA GLU A 38 15.60 -20.99 5.04
C GLU A 38 16.87 -21.16 4.20
N GLY A 39 18.00 -20.65 4.70
CA GLY A 39 19.30 -20.81 4.07
C GLY A 39 19.87 -19.54 3.43
N ALA A 40 20.93 -19.73 2.66
CA ALA A 40 21.66 -18.61 2.05
C ALA A 40 20.94 -18.07 0.82
N THR A 41 20.86 -16.74 0.74
CA THR A 41 20.36 -16.05 -0.44
C THR A 41 21.50 -15.49 -1.27
N ILE A 42 21.40 -15.62 -2.60
CA ILE A 42 22.38 -15.07 -3.52
C ILE A 42 21.79 -13.91 -4.31
N ARG A 43 22.62 -12.92 -4.60
CA ARG A 43 22.23 -11.80 -5.44
C ARG A 43 22.48 -12.15 -6.90
N LEU A 44 21.42 -12.11 -7.71
CA LEU A 44 21.55 -12.21 -9.14
C LEU A 44 21.92 -10.84 -9.75
N PRO A 45 22.84 -10.79 -10.71
CA PRO A 45 23.13 -9.58 -11.45
C PRO A 45 21.97 -9.22 -12.38
N GLY A 46 21.77 -7.93 -12.63
CA GLY A 46 20.74 -7.43 -13.53
C GLY A 46 19.60 -6.74 -12.80
N LYS A 47 18.68 -6.18 -13.59
CA LYS A 47 17.46 -5.51 -13.14
C LYS A 47 16.26 -6.19 -13.78
N LEU A 48 15.27 -6.54 -12.98
CA LEU A 48 13.98 -6.96 -13.48
C LEU A 48 13.11 -5.71 -13.67
N MET A 49 12.77 -5.41 -14.92
CA MET A 49 11.80 -4.36 -15.22
C MET A 49 10.41 -4.89 -14.92
N HIS A 50 9.63 -4.14 -14.18
CA HIS A 50 8.28 -4.51 -13.80
C HIS A 50 7.34 -3.33 -14.04
N ASP A 51 6.54 -3.43 -15.08
CA ASP A 51 5.49 -2.47 -15.37
C ASP A 51 4.24 -2.89 -14.58
N ALA A 52 4.06 -2.27 -13.41
CA ALA A 52 2.95 -2.60 -12.53
C ALA A 52 1.60 -2.13 -13.08
N PHE A 53 1.59 -1.08 -13.92
CA PHE A 53 0.39 -0.44 -14.43
C PHE A 53 0.55 -0.14 -15.94
N VAL A 54 -0.55 -0.26 -16.66
CA VAL A 54 -0.58 0.07 -18.09
C VAL A 54 -0.60 1.59 -18.28
N ASP A 55 -1.41 2.27 -17.47
CA ASP A 55 -1.54 3.72 -17.46
C ASP A 55 -1.94 4.23 -16.07
N LEU A 56 -2.14 5.53 -15.95
CA LEU A 56 -2.55 6.16 -14.69
C LEU A 56 -3.97 5.76 -14.26
N GLY A 57 -4.87 5.53 -15.21
CA GLY A 57 -6.24 5.08 -14.92
C GLY A 57 -6.25 3.68 -14.29
N ASP A 58 -5.47 2.75 -14.86
CA ASP A 58 -5.26 1.41 -14.28
C ASP A 58 -4.64 1.49 -12.88
N ALA A 59 -3.62 2.35 -12.70
CA ALA A 59 -3.01 2.58 -11.39
C ALA A 59 -4.02 3.07 -10.33
N LEU A 60 -4.84 4.06 -10.67
CA LEU A 60 -5.85 4.60 -9.77
C LEU A 60 -6.92 3.58 -9.40
N SER A 61 -7.37 2.79 -10.37
CA SER A 61 -8.37 1.74 -10.16
C SER A 61 -7.87 0.65 -9.21
N ARG A 62 -6.66 0.14 -9.42
CA ARG A 62 -6.03 -0.86 -8.53
C ARG A 62 -5.75 -0.30 -7.15
N ASN A 63 -5.31 0.95 -7.07
CA ASN A 63 -5.04 1.62 -5.81
C ASN A 63 -6.29 1.76 -4.94
N LEU A 64 -7.46 1.99 -5.53
CA LEU A 64 -8.72 1.98 -4.79
C LEU A 64 -9.02 0.60 -4.18
N GLY A 65 -8.72 -0.48 -4.90
CA GLY A 65 -8.80 -1.84 -4.38
C GLY A 65 -7.90 -2.04 -3.15
N TYR A 66 -6.64 -1.65 -3.24
CA TYR A 66 -5.71 -1.71 -2.12
C TYR A 66 -6.16 -0.85 -0.92
N ALA A 67 -6.65 0.37 -1.19
CA ALA A 67 -7.15 1.23 -0.13
C ALA A 67 -8.34 0.62 0.64
N ARG A 68 -9.24 -0.11 -0.05
CA ARG A 68 -10.36 -0.83 0.57
C ARG A 68 -9.87 -1.95 1.50
N VAL A 69 -8.93 -2.77 1.03
CA VAL A 69 -8.37 -3.86 1.85
C VAL A 69 -7.64 -3.31 3.07
N GLU A 70 -6.81 -2.28 2.90
CA GLU A 70 -6.13 -1.64 4.02
C GLU A 70 -7.10 -0.94 5.00
N ALA A 71 -8.17 -0.32 4.50
CA ALA A 71 -9.18 0.31 5.35
C ALA A 71 -9.97 -0.73 6.18
N ALA A 72 -10.13 -1.94 5.64
CA ALA A 72 -10.77 -3.05 6.37
C ALA A 72 -9.89 -3.62 7.49
N SER A 73 -8.57 -3.42 7.42
CA SER A 73 -7.65 -3.86 8.46
C SER A 73 -7.80 -3.03 9.74
N ASN A 74 -7.66 -3.69 10.90
CA ASN A 74 -7.73 -3.01 12.21
C ASN A 74 -6.57 -2.04 12.46
N HIS A 75 -5.57 -2.03 11.58
CA HIS A 75 -4.40 -1.16 11.70
C HIS A 75 -4.62 0.25 11.12
N THR A 76 -5.64 0.44 10.28
CA THR A 76 -5.91 1.74 9.66
C THR A 76 -6.79 2.60 10.57
N ASN A 77 -6.24 3.74 10.99
CA ASN A 77 -6.94 4.68 11.84
C ASN A 77 -7.57 5.80 11.00
N GLY A 78 -8.91 5.89 11.00
CA GLY A 78 -9.69 6.92 10.31
C GLY A 78 -9.78 8.27 11.04
N GLY A 79 -8.83 8.62 11.91
CA GLY A 79 -8.84 9.92 12.60
C GLY A 79 -8.58 11.10 11.65
N LEU A 80 -9.26 12.24 11.87
CA LEU A 80 -9.16 13.46 11.05
C LEU A 80 -7.72 13.94 10.84
N GLY A 81 -6.89 13.90 11.87
CA GLY A 81 -5.48 14.29 11.74
C GLY A 81 -4.74 13.41 10.73
N ARG A 82 -4.95 12.10 10.74
CA ARG A 82 -4.33 11.19 9.75
C ARG A 82 -4.90 11.38 8.36
N LEU A 83 -6.19 11.65 8.25
CA LEU A 83 -6.82 11.94 6.96
C LEU A 83 -6.18 13.14 6.26
N LEU A 84 -5.78 14.17 7.01
CA LEU A 84 -5.19 15.40 6.47
C LEU A 84 -3.67 15.28 6.28
N PHE A 85 -2.95 14.77 7.28
CA PHE A 85 -1.49 14.83 7.30
C PHE A 85 -0.79 13.62 6.68
N SER A 86 -1.40 12.41 6.74
CA SER A 86 -0.75 11.23 6.19
C SER A 86 -0.55 11.27 4.68
N PRO A 87 -1.51 11.74 3.85
CA PRO A 87 -1.29 11.87 2.41
C PRO A 87 -0.17 12.85 2.07
N LEU A 88 -0.10 13.97 2.80
CA LEU A 88 0.96 14.96 2.63
C LEU A 88 2.34 14.38 2.99
N ALA A 89 2.41 13.64 4.09
CA ALA A 89 3.63 12.98 4.51
C ALA A 89 4.08 11.92 3.48
N ASP A 90 3.15 11.14 2.93
CA ASP A 90 3.47 10.17 1.88
C ASP A 90 3.90 10.85 0.58
N PHE A 91 3.26 11.95 0.19
CA PHE A 91 3.71 12.73 -0.95
C PHE A 91 5.15 13.21 -0.75
N CYS A 92 5.44 13.84 0.38
CA CYS A 92 6.79 14.32 0.70
C CYS A 92 7.81 13.18 0.72
N LYS A 93 7.45 12.04 1.30
CA LYS A 93 8.29 10.84 1.31
C LYS A 93 8.62 10.36 -0.10
N GLN A 94 7.62 10.25 -0.97
CA GLN A 94 7.83 9.76 -2.34
C GLN A 94 8.58 10.81 -3.19
N PHE A 95 8.13 12.06 -3.15
CA PHE A 95 8.66 13.11 -4.01
C PHE A 95 10.03 13.59 -3.58
N VAL A 96 10.24 13.79 -2.26
CA VAL A 96 11.49 14.34 -1.72
C VAL A 96 12.44 13.21 -1.28
N LEU A 97 12.05 12.37 -0.32
CA LEU A 97 12.96 11.38 0.26
C LEU A 97 13.35 10.28 -0.73
N LYS A 98 12.40 9.81 -1.55
CA LYS A 98 12.69 8.84 -2.63
C LYS A 98 13.12 9.51 -3.93
N GLN A 99 13.36 10.82 -3.90
CA GLN A 99 13.87 11.61 -5.03
C GLN A 99 12.98 11.57 -6.28
N GLY A 100 11.66 11.42 -6.12
CA GLY A 100 10.71 11.43 -7.23
C GLY A 100 10.77 12.73 -8.06
N PHE A 101 11.24 13.85 -7.48
CA PHE A 101 11.45 15.11 -8.19
C PHE A 101 12.45 14.98 -9.38
N ARG A 102 13.36 13.99 -9.34
CA ARG A 102 14.32 13.73 -10.42
C ARG A 102 13.64 13.20 -11.69
N ASP A 103 12.47 12.57 -11.55
CA ASP A 103 11.65 12.09 -12.67
C ASP A 103 10.71 13.19 -13.21
N GLY A 104 10.86 14.43 -12.73
CA GLY A 104 10.09 15.58 -13.18
C GLY A 104 8.58 15.38 -13.01
N ARG A 105 7.82 15.67 -14.08
CA ARG A 105 6.35 15.57 -14.04
C ARG A 105 5.84 14.15 -13.74
N ARG A 106 6.53 13.13 -14.22
CA ARG A 106 6.15 11.72 -13.98
C ARG A 106 6.31 11.36 -12.51
N GLY A 107 7.44 11.72 -11.89
CA GLY A 107 7.66 11.51 -10.47
C GLY A 107 6.67 12.27 -9.59
N PHE A 108 6.27 13.48 -9.99
CA PHE A 108 5.19 14.22 -9.33
C PHE A 108 3.86 13.47 -9.38
N LEU A 109 3.42 13.01 -10.57
CA LEU A 109 2.17 12.27 -10.74
C LEU A 109 2.17 10.96 -9.93
N MET A 110 3.28 10.22 -9.94
CA MET A 110 3.40 8.99 -9.15
C MET A 110 3.37 9.28 -7.64
N SER A 111 4.04 10.30 -7.18
CA SER A 111 4.00 10.71 -5.76
C SER A 111 2.60 11.13 -5.34
N GLN A 112 1.88 11.85 -6.20
CA GLN A 112 0.49 12.21 -5.98
C GLN A 112 -0.43 10.99 -5.94
N THR A 113 -0.22 10.03 -6.83
CA THR A 113 -0.99 8.77 -6.86
C THR A 113 -0.82 7.98 -5.56
N MET A 114 0.41 7.88 -5.03
CA MET A 114 0.67 7.23 -3.74
C MET A 114 0.01 7.97 -2.57
N ALA A 115 0.06 9.30 -2.55
CA ALA A 115 -0.65 10.11 -1.55
C ALA A 115 -2.17 9.89 -1.60
N MET A 116 -2.74 9.72 -2.81
CA MET A 116 -4.17 9.42 -2.98
C MET A 116 -4.56 8.07 -2.37
N VAL A 117 -3.74 7.03 -2.49
CA VAL A 117 -4.00 5.73 -1.84
C VAL A 117 -4.10 5.91 -0.33
N THR A 118 -3.15 6.62 0.26
CA THR A 118 -3.14 6.91 1.70
C THR A 118 -4.36 7.72 2.12
N TRP A 119 -4.76 8.70 1.32
CA TRP A 119 -5.98 9.47 1.59
C TRP A 119 -7.24 8.59 1.52
N GLN A 120 -7.38 7.79 0.46
CA GLN A 120 -8.52 6.91 0.26
C GLN A 120 -8.67 5.90 1.40
N LYS A 121 -7.59 5.24 1.84
CA LYS A 121 -7.67 4.28 2.94
C LYS A 121 -8.12 4.91 4.26
N HIS A 122 -7.64 6.12 4.58
CA HIS A 122 -8.06 6.81 5.79
C HIS A 122 -9.50 7.33 5.70
N LEU A 123 -9.93 7.74 4.51
CA LEU A 123 -11.32 8.16 4.25
C LEU A 123 -12.29 6.99 4.44
N LEU A 124 -12.00 5.84 3.83
CA LEU A 124 -12.81 4.62 3.96
C LEU A 124 -12.82 4.10 5.41
N ALA A 125 -11.70 4.18 6.11
CA ALA A 125 -11.64 3.81 7.52
C ALA A 125 -12.44 4.78 8.42
N ALA A 126 -12.50 6.06 8.08
CA ALA A 126 -13.31 7.05 8.79
C ALA A 126 -14.81 6.80 8.57
N GLU A 127 -15.22 6.54 7.33
CA GLU A 127 -16.60 6.17 7.00
C GLU A 127 -17.05 4.93 7.78
N ARG A 128 -16.26 3.86 7.78
CA ARG A 128 -16.56 2.64 8.53
C ARG A 128 -16.82 2.92 10.02
N ARG A 129 -15.98 3.76 10.64
CA ARG A 129 -16.15 4.12 12.05
C ARG A 129 -17.44 4.87 12.31
N LEU A 130 -17.85 5.76 11.42
CA LEU A 130 -19.11 6.47 11.54
C LEU A 130 -20.28 5.50 11.49
N LEU A 131 -20.27 4.56 10.54
CA LEU A 131 -21.31 3.53 10.42
C LEU A 131 -21.37 2.62 11.66
N ASP A 132 -20.22 2.21 12.20
CA ASP A 132 -20.15 1.40 13.42
C ASP A 132 -20.72 2.17 14.64
N GLN A 133 -20.45 3.47 14.75
CA GLN A 133 -20.99 4.32 15.82
C GLN A 133 -22.51 4.49 15.70
N GLU A 134 -23.04 4.68 14.50
CA GLU A 134 -24.48 4.78 14.24
C GLU A 134 -25.20 3.47 14.60
N ALA A 135 -24.63 2.33 14.21
CA ALA A 135 -25.16 1.01 14.55
C ALA A 135 -25.23 0.77 16.07
N ASN A 136 -24.17 1.11 16.79
CA ASN A 136 -24.10 0.98 18.25
C ASN A 136 -25.10 1.91 18.95
N ASN A 137 -25.25 3.14 18.48
CA ASN A 137 -26.17 4.09 19.04
C ASN A 137 -27.65 3.69 18.83
N SER A 138 -27.99 3.03 17.72
CA SER A 138 -29.32 2.52 17.45
C SER A 138 -29.67 1.32 18.33
N SER A 139 -28.68 0.45 18.61
CA SER A 139 -28.86 -0.71 19.49
C SER A 139 -29.07 -0.34 20.97
N THR A 140 -28.58 0.82 21.41
CA THR A 140 -28.68 1.27 22.81
C THR A 140 -30.00 2.00 23.09
N LYS A 141 -30.73 2.40 22.05
CA LYS A 141 -32.01 3.13 22.19
C LYS A 141 -33.27 2.27 22.07
N GLY A 142 -33.16 0.98 21.78
CA GLY A 142 -34.23 -0.01 21.72
C GLY A 142 -34.25 -0.88 22.95
#